data_8c5b842b3263abae11a5ddb12832ed34
#
_entry.id   8c5b842b3263abae11a5ddb12832ed34
#
_cell.length_a   1.000
_cell.length_b   1.000
_cell.length_c   1.000
_cell.angle_alpha   90.00
_cell.angle_beta   90.00
_cell.angle_gamma   90.00
#
_symmetry.space_group_name_H-M   'P 1'
#
loop_
_entity.id
_entity.type
_entity.pdbx_description
1 polymer ?
#
loop_
_entity_poly.entity_id
_entity_poly.type
_entity_poly.pdbx_seq_one_letter_code
_entity_poly.pdbx_strand_id
1 'polypeptide(L)'
;MLLVKPLENLGSIQGAMYDFEKAGDVLPKHNHDENTVHITIVARGKVKAYSHDWEMEAVAGQLLDFRPNEPHELMALEDGTRIFNIIKKFGGHSNDYVQE
;
A
#
# COMPACT_ATOMS: atom_id res chain seq x y z
N MET A 1 -0.90 -12.14 -12.84
CA MET A 1 0.47 -11.89 -12.35
C MET A 1 0.57 -10.49 -11.77
N LEU A 2 1.25 -10.36 -10.67
CA LEU A 2 1.48 -9.06 -10.05
C LEU A 2 2.79 -8.49 -10.60
N LEU A 3 2.72 -7.31 -11.19
CA LEU A 3 3.90 -6.60 -11.69
C LEU A 3 4.20 -5.44 -10.76
N VAL A 4 5.47 -5.28 -10.41
CA VAL A 4 5.88 -4.28 -9.42
C VAL A 4 6.87 -3.31 -10.05
N LYS A 5 6.63 -2.02 -9.89
CA LYS A 5 7.57 -0.99 -10.32
C LYS A 5 7.88 -0.09 -9.13
N PRO A 6 9.08 -0.17 -8.56
CA PRO A 6 9.44 0.70 -7.44
C PRO A 6 9.47 2.16 -7.85
N LEU A 7 9.09 3.04 -6.94
CA LEU A 7 9.21 4.46 -7.13
C LEU A 7 10.62 4.90 -6.73
N GLU A 8 11.03 6.05 -7.28
CA GLU A 8 12.32 6.59 -6.92
C GLU A 8 12.35 6.90 -5.43
N ASN A 9 13.49 6.64 -4.81
CA ASN A 9 13.63 6.89 -3.38
C ASN A 9 13.73 8.38 -3.10
N LEU A 10 12.81 8.90 -2.31
CA LEU A 10 12.77 10.30 -1.95
C LEU A 10 13.00 10.45 -0.45
N GLY A 11 14.08 9.90 0.04
CA GLY A 11 14.42 10.00 1.46
C GLY A 11 13.52 9.11 2.31
N SER A 12 12.73 9.71 3.18
CA SER A 12 11.85 8.95 4.05
C SER A 12 10.57 8.48 3.38
N ILE A 13 10.37 8.83 2.10
CA ILE A 13 9.19 8.41 1.36
C ILE A 13 9.62 7.36 0.35
N GLN A 14 8.96 6.23 0.39
CA GLN A 14 9.23 5.11 -0.50
C GLN A 14 7.92 4.58 -1.05
N GLY A 15 7.99 3.84 -2.11
CA GLY A 15 6.77 3.26 -2.63
C GLY A 15 6.99 2.42 -3.86
N ALA A 16 5.89 1.93 -4.40
CA ALA A 16 5.89 1.13 -5.60
C ALA A 16 4.51 1.18 -6.26
N MET A 17 4.51 1.01 -7.58
CA MET A 17 3.30 0.78 -8.33
C MET A 17 3.14 -0.72 -8.52
N TYR A 18 1.93 -1.21 -8.32
CA TYR A 18 1.61 -2.62 -8.52
C TYR A 18 0.52 -2.73 -9.57
N ASP A 19 0.75 -3.56 -10.58
CA ASP A 19 -0.24 -3.89 -11.60
C ASP A 19 -0.65 -5.34 -11.41
N PHE A 20 -1.95 -5.55 -11.23
CA PHE A 20 -2.54 -6.89 -11.10
C PHE A 20 -3.13 -7.23 -12.45
N GLU A 21 -2.58 -8.20 -13.15
CA GLU A 21 -3.07 -8.54 -14.49
C GLU A 21 -4.46 -9.13 -14.45
N LYS A 22 -4.77 -9.93 -13.45
CA LYS A 22 -6.03 -10.66 -13.38
C LYS A 22 -6.71 -10.44 -12.05
N ALA A 23 -8.03 -10.43 -12.09
CA ALA A 23 -8.80 -10.49 -10.85
C ALA A 23 -8.37 -11.72 -10.07
N GLY A 24 -8.20 -11.57 -8.78
CA GLY A 24 -7.70 -12.64 -7.93
C GLY A 24 -6.21 -12.60 -7.66
N ASP A 25 -5.45 -11.81 -8.42
CA ASP A 25 -4.04 -11.62 -8.11
C ASP A 25 -3.91 -10.91 -6.78
N VAL A 26 -2.93 -11.30 -5.98
CA VAL A 26 -2.79 -10.85 -4.61
C VAL A 26 -1.42 -10.26 -4.35
N LEU A 27 -1.39 -9.13 -3.65
CA LEU A 27 -0.19 -8.65 -2.99
C LEU A 27 -0.20 -9.30 -1.61
N PRO A 28 0.77 -10.18 -1.31
CA PRO A 28 0.69 -11.04 -0.13
C PRO A 28 0.67 -10.27 1.18
N LYS A 29 0.23 -10.97 2.22
CA LYS A 29 0.14 -10.41 3.55
C LYS A 29 1.46 -9.82 4.00
N HIS A 30 1.39 -8.63 4.53
CA HIS A 30 2.55 -7.91 5.04
C HIS A 30 2.09 -6.89 6.06
N ASN A 31 3.03 -6.36 6.81
CA ASN A 31 2.77 -5.25 7.72
C ASN A 31 4.03 -4.41 7.80
N HIS A 32 3.86 -3.19 8.23
CA HIS A 32 4.96 -2.23 8.41
C HIS A 32 5.11 -1.93 9.88
N ASP A 33 6.31 -1.53 10.27
CA ASP A 33 6.56 -1.28 11.68
C ASP A 33 5.84 0.00 12.15
N GLU A 34 5.91 0.25 13.45
CA GLU A 34 5.13 1.33 14.04
C GLU A 34 5.63 2.72 13.69
N ASN A 35 6.77 2.82 13.01
CA ASN A 35 7.31 4.11 12.59
C ASN A 35 7.01 4.41 11.13
N THR A 36 6.04 3.75 10.55
CA THR A 36 5.67 3.99 9.16
C THR A 36 4.20 4.37 9.05
N VAL A 37 3.92 5.16 8.02
CA VAL A 37 2.56 5.41 7.56
C VAL A 37 2.47 4.79 6.18
N HIS A 38 1.43 4.02 5.93
CA HIS A 38 1.25 3.33 4.67
C HIS A 38 -0.08 3.77 4.05
N ILE A 39 0.00 4.26 2.83
CA ILE A 39 -1.16 4.70 2.07
C ILE A 39 -1.19 3.95 0.75
N THR A 40 -2.34 3.41 0.40
CA THR A 40 -2.56 2.78 -0.90
C THR A 40 -3.55 3.63 -1.68
N ILE A 41 -3.21 3.96 -2.91
CA ILE A 41 -4.08 4.72 -3.81
C ILE A 41 -4.49 3.78 -4.93
N VAL A 42 -5.78 3.63 -5.16
CA VAL A 42 -6.28 2.84 -6.28
C VAL A 42 -6.31 3.74 -7.51
N ALA A 43 -5.47 3.45 -8.49
CA ALA A 43 -5.39 4.25 -9.70
C ALA A 43 -6.33 3.74 -10.78
N ARG A 44 -6.64 2.44 -10.78
CA ARG A 44 -7.48 1.84 -11.80
C ARG A 44 -8.04 0.54 -11.26
N GLY A 45 -9.30 0.26 -11.56
CA GLY A 45 -9.90 -1.01 -11.19
C GLY A 45 -10.45 -1.01 -9.77
N LYS A 46 -10.40 -2.17 -9.14
CA LYS A 46 -11.01 -2.37 -7.84
C LYS A 46 -10.18 -3.35 -7.04
N VAL A 47 -10.01 -3.06 -5.76
CA VAL A 47 -9.19 -3.88 -4.88
C VAL A 47 -9.93 -4.15 -3.58
N LYS A 48 -9.67 -5.31 -3.01
CA LYS A 48 -10.11 -5.65 -1.66
C LYS A 48 -8.89 -5.73 -0.75
N ALA A 49 -8.94 -4.99 0.34
CA ALA A 49 -7.96 -5.08 1.41
C ALA A 49 -8.57 -5.89 2.53
N TYR A 50 -7.82 -6.81 3.10
CA TYR A 50 -8.39 -7.68 4.13
C TYR A 50 -7.36 -8.27 5.06
N SER A 51 -7.82 -8.66 6.21
CA SER A 51 -7.07 -9.44 7.17
C SER A 51 -8.02 -10.52 7.67
N HIS A 52 -7.63 -11.22 8.73
CA HIS A 52 -8.46 -12.34 9.20
C HIS A 52 -9.78 -11.90 9.82
N ASP A 53 -9.88 -10.64 10.25
CA ASP A 53 -11.08 -10.17 10.96
C ASP A 53 -11.72 -8.93 10.35
N TRP A 54 -11.24 -8.47 9.20
CA TRP A 54 -11.85 -7.32 8.53
C TRP A 54 -11.58 -7.37 7.03
N GLU A 55 -12.42 -6.67 6.28
CA GLU A 55 -12.18 -6.45 4.87
C GLU A 55 -12.83 -5.15 4.43
N MET A 56 -12.28 -4.55 3.38
CA MET A 56 -12.86 -3.36 2.76
C MET A 56 -12.51 -3.34 1.28
N GLU A 57 -13.32 -2.65 0.49
CA GLU A 57 -13.08 -2.51 -0.94
C GLU A 57 -12.86 -1.06 -1.29
N ALA A 58 -12.08 -0.84 -2.35
CA ALA A 58 -11.82 0.49 -2.87
C ALA A 58 -11.74 0.45 -4.38
N VAL A 59 -12.20 1.52 -5.01
CA VAL A 59 -12.17 1.67 -6.46
C VAL A 59 -11.27 2.83 -6.84
N ALA A 60 -11.02 2.98 -8.14
CA ALA A 60 -10.14 4.03 -8.65
C ALA A 60 -10.47 5.39 -8.05
N GLY A 61 -9.46 6.09 -7.60
CA GLY A 61 -9.59 7.39 -6.96
C GLY A 61 -9.69 7.36 -5.45
N GLN A 62 -9.83 6.18 -4.86
CA GLN A 62 -9.95 6.06 -3.40
C GLN A 62 -8.62 5.72 -2.77
N LEU A 63 -8.49 6.12 -1.52
CA LEU A 63 -7.31 5.86 -0.71
C LEU A 63 -7.64 4.87 0.37
N LEU A 64 -6.66 4.03 0.68
CA LEU A 64 -6.70 3.16 1.85
C LEU A 64 -5.48 3.47 2.70
N ASP A 65 -5.65 3.59 4.01
CA ASP A 65 -4.51 3.71 4.90
C ASP A 65 -4.56 2.57 5.90
N PHE A 66 -3.40 2.18 6.37
CA PHE A 66 -3.26 1.03 7.26
C PHE A 66 -2.50 1.45 8.50
N ARG A 67 -2.92 0.90 9.63
CA ARG A 67 -2.23 1.14 10.88
C ARG A 67 -0.86 0.47 10.86
N PRO A 68 0.12 1.05 11.51
CA PRO A 68 1.40 0.36 11.69
C PRO A 68 1.18 -1.01 12.33
N ASN A 69 1.97 -1.96 11.91
CA ASN A 69 1.92 -3.34 12.43
C ASN A 69 0.61 -4.07 12.19
N GLU A 70 -0.27 -3.54 11.35
CA GLU A 70 -1.51 -4.24 11.02
C GLU A 70 -1.29 -5.10 9.78
N PRO A 71 -1.30 -6.42 9.91
CA PRO A 71 -1.12 -7.29 8.75
C PRO A 71 -2.30 -7.17 7.81
N HIS A 72 -2.02 -7.12 6.53
CA HIS A 72 -3.09 -7.02 5.52
C HIS A 72 -2.64 -7.60 4.20
N GLU A 73 -3.63 -7.98 3.40
CA GLU A 73 -3.43 -8.41 2.03
C GLU A 73 -4.29 -7.56 1.12
N LEU A 74 -3.87 -7.45 -0.13
CA LEU A 74 -4.63 -6.73 -1.15
C LEU A 74 -4.87 -7.67 -2.32
N MET A 75 -6.11 -7.77 -2.76
CA MET A 75 -6.47 -8.62 -3.89
C MET A 75 -7.20 -7.80 -4.93
N ALA A 76 -6.79 -7.95 -6.18
CA ALA A 76 -7.49 -7.31 -7.29
C ALA A 76 -8.85 -7.98 -7.48
N LEU A 77 -9.88 -7.19 -7.66
CA LEU A 77 -11.22 -7.69 -7.95
C LEU A 77 -11.56 -7.53 -9.43
N GLU A 78 -10.72 -6.85 -10.19
CA GLU A 78 -10.87 -6.67 -11.63
C GLU A 78 -9.54 -6.87 -12.32
N ASP A 79 -9.57 -7.34 -13.55
CA ASP A 79 -8.37 -7.45 -14.37
C ASP A 79 -7.79 -6.06 -14.60
N GLY A 80 -6.49 -5.95 -14.57
CA GLY A 80 -5.82 -4.68 -14.87
C GLY A 80 -5.89 -3.65 -13.76
N THR A 81 -6.17 -4.07 -12.53
CA THR A 81 -6.17 -3.16 -11.38
C THR A 81 -4.76 -2.63 -11.13
N ARG A 82 -4.65 -1.34 -10.84
CA ARG A 82 -3.38 -0.69 -10.53
C ARG A 82 -3.50 0.07 -9.23
N ILE A 83 -2.49 -0.09 -8.38
CA ILE A 83 -2.41 0.66 -7.13
C ILE A 83 -1.02 1.26 -6.98
N PHE A 84 -0.94 2.33 -6.18
CA PHE A 84 0.32 2.89 -5.71
C PHE A 84 0.35 2.73 -4.20
N ASN A 85 1.43 2.12 -3.70
CA ASN A 85 1.68 2.07 -2.28
C ASN A 85 2.75 3.11 -1.96
N ILE A 86 2.46 3.95 -0.99
CA ILE A 86 3.37 5.00 -0.55
C ILE A 86 3.61 4.79 0.93
N ILE A 87 4.87 4.71 1.30
CA ILE A 87 5.28 4.48 2.67
C ILE A 87 6.12 5.65 3.13
N LYS A 88 5.71 6.29 4.19
CA LYS A 88 6.49 7.33 4.84
C LYS A 88 7.05 6.76 6.11
N LYS A 89 8.36 6.76 6.23
CA LYS A 89 9.02 6.33 7.45
C LYS A 89 9.32 7.54 8.30
N PHE A 90 8.94 7.48 9.55
CA PHE A 90 9.39 8.47 10.50
C PHE A 90 10.67 7.92 11.09
N GLY A 91 11.68 8.73 11.15
CA GLY A 91 12.97 8.29 11.57
C GLY A 91 12.95 7.66 12.95
N GLY A 92 13.90 6.81 13.20
CA GLY A 92 14.10 6.28 14.54
C GLY A 92 14.54 7.34 15.50
N HIS A 93 14.76 8.57 15.05
CA HIS A 93 15.12 9.68 15.87
C HIS A 93 14.37 10.90 15.39
N SER A 94 14.10 11.76 16.31
CA SER A 94 13.16 12.83 16.07
C SER A 94 13.66 13.91 15.14
N ASN A 95 14.93 14.02 14.92
CA ASN A 95 15.41 15.12 14.12
C ASN A 95 15.16 14.96 12.63
N ASP A 96 14.53 13.90 12.24
CA ASP A 96 14.22 13.71 10.84
C ASP A 96 13.13 14.64 10.35
N TYR A 97 12.31 15.14 11.24
CA TYR A 97 11.16 15.89 10.82
C TYR A 97 10.83 17.03 11.71
N VAL A 98 11.50 17.10 12.74
CA VAL A 98 11.13 18.02 13.67
C VAL A 98 11.74 19.31 13.49
N GLN A 99 11.81 19.42 13.57
CA GLN A 99 12.56 20.22 13.59
C GLN A 99 12.36 20.94 12.82
N GLU A 100 12.07 19.97 13.28
CA GLU A 100 11.93 20.27 12.91
C GLU A 100 11.68 20.66 12.77
#